data_d0084643e57c01746b022c61a6b04ad4
#
_entry.id   d0084643e57c01746b022c61a6b04ad4
#
_cell.length_a   1.000
_cell.length_b   1.000
_cell.length_c   1.000
_cell.angle_alpha   90.00
_cell.angle_beta   90.00
_cell.angle_gamma   90.00
#
_symmetry.space_group_name_H-M   'P 1'
#
loop_
_entity.id
_entity.type
_entity.pdbx_description
1 polymer ?
#
loop_
_entity_poly.entity_id
_entity_poly.type
_entity_poly.pdbx_seq_one_letter_code
_entity_poly.pdbx_strand_id
1 'polypeptide(L)'
;MSGTSLDGIDAALIETDGEAMVRPIAFRGEPYSDAARAELSDATRMALTFDRPRASPPIVAAGDLITRTHVFAVHKLLADAGVAAAEVDVIGFHGQTIAHRPDRGWTWQIGDGAAMARATGITTVSDFRSADVAAGGQGAPLLPVYHAALASTLDVPVAVLNLGGVGNITFISGATNG
;
A
#
# COMPACT_ATOMS: atom_id res chain seq x y z
N MET A 1 1.63 0.21 4.77
CA MET A 1 1.83 -0.48 3.48
C MET A 1 2.78 -1.64 3.70
N SER A 2 2.56 -2.79 3.05
CA SER A 2 3.45 -3.95 3.10
C SER A 2 3.94 -4.26 1.69
N GLY A 3 5.25 -4.34 1.51
CA GLY A 3 5.91 -4.59 0.24
C GLY A 3 6.08 -6.07 -0.08
N THR A 4 6.44 -6.39 -1.33
CA THR A 4 6.72 -7.77 -1.76
C THR A 4 8.00 -8.35 -1.14
N SER A 5 8.85 -7.52 -0.55
CA SER A 5 10.03 -7.94 0.24
C SER A 5 9.65 -8.65 1.55
N LEU A 6 8.42 -8.45 2.04
CA LEU A 6 7.92 -9.01 3.31
C LEU A 6 8.81 -8.68 4.51
N ASP A 7 9.47 -7.54 4.51
CA ASP A 7 10.32 -7.07 5.62
C ASP A 7 9.50 -6.47 6.77
N GLY A 8 8.38 -5.81 6.44
CA GLY A 8 7.53 -5.22 7.45
C GLY A 8 6.40 -4.39 6.88
N ILE A 9 5.81 -3.59 7.75
CA ILE A 9 4.74 -2.65 7.46
C ILE A 9 5.29 -1.25 7.65
N ASP A 10 5.10 -0.40 6.64
CA ASP A 10 5.34 1.03 6.72
C ASP A 10 3.99 1.76 6.85
N ALA A 11 3.87 2.56 7.89
CA ALA A 11 2.75 3.45 8.13
C ALA A 11 3.25 4.90 8.19
N ALA A 12 2.60 5.79 7.43
CA ALA A 12 2.89 7.21 7.43
C ALA A 12 1.62 8.00 7.72
N LEU A 13 1.75 9.03 8.55
CA LEU A 13 0.73 10.04 8.75
C LEU A 13 1.15 11.29 7.97
N ILE A 14 0.29 11.74 7.08
CA ILE A 14 0.52 12.92 6.24
C ILE A 14 -0.67 13.85 6.30
N GLU A 15 -0.43 15.12 6.07
CA GLU A 15 -1.45 16.11 5.71
C GLU A 15 -1.35 16.39 4.21
N THR A 16 -2.48 16.39 3.51
CA THR A 16 -2.51 16.60 2.06
C THR A 16 -3.85 17.19 1.63
N ASP A 17 -3.83 17.96 0.55
CA ASP A 17 -5.04 18.43 -0.15
C ASP A 17 -5.55 17.43 -1.20
N GLY A 18 -4.84 16.30 -1.35
CA GLY A 18 -5.16 15.27 -2.36
C GLY A 18 -4.66 15.61 -3.76
N GLU A 19 -3.99 16.73 -3.97
CA GLU A 19 -3.53 17.20 -5.28
C GLU A 19 -2.02 17.45 -5.29
N ALA A 20 -1.55 18.52 -4.65
CA ALA A 20 -0.16 18.98 -4.75
C ALA A 20 0.53 19.16 -3.39
N MET A 21 -0.20 19.41 -2.34
CA MET A 21 0.38 19.60 -1.00
C MET A 21 0.50 18.25 -0.28
N VAL A 22 1.71 17.94 0.16
CA VAL A 22 2.00 16.79 1.01
C VAL A 22 2.94 17.23 2.12
N ARG A 23 2.48 17.10 3.37
CA ARG A 23 3.28 17.39 4.57
C ARG A 23 3.38 16.12 5.43
N PRO A 24 4.54 15.48 5.50
CA PRO A 24 4.76 14.36 6.42
C PRO A 24 4.63 14.82 7.88
N ILE A 25 3.90 14.06 8.69
CA ILE A 25 3.71 14.31 10.13
C ILE A 25 4.46 13.28 10.94
N ALA A 26 4.25 11.99 10.67
CA ALA A 26 4.89 10.91 11.39
C ALA A 26 5.07 9.68 10.48
N PHE A 27 6.04 8.84 10.84
CA PHE A 27 6.31 7.57 10.16
C PHE A 27 6.63 6.49 11.17
N ARG A 28 6.19 5.27 10.87
CA ARG A 28 6.49 4.08 11.68
C ARG A 28 6.70 2.87 10.79
N GLY A 29 7.83 2.18 10.96
CA GLY A 29 8.10 0.85 10.41
C GLY A 29 7.89 -0.21 11.48
N GLU A 30 7.18 -1.29 11.15
CA GLU A 30 6.97 -2.46 12.01
C GLU A 30 7.46 -3.71 11.27
N PRO A 31 8.57 -4.32 11.68
CA PRO A 31 9.09 -5.51 11.02
C PRO A 31 8.18 -6.71 11.25
N TYR A 32 8.05 -7.57 10.24
CA TYR A 32 7.42 -8.87 10.43
C TYR A 32 8.32 -9.82 11.22
N SER A 33 7.71 -10.63 12.10
CA SER A 33 8.40 -11.79 12.66
C SER A 33 8.70 -12.82 11.56
N ASP A 34 9.67 -13.70 11.81
CA ASP A 34 9.99 -14.78 10.88
C ASP A 34 8.78 -15.68 10.60
N ALA A 35 7.96 -15.94 11.62
CA ALA A 35 6.72 -16.71 11.48
C ALA A 35 5.70 -16.02 10.56
N ALA A 36 5.47 -14.70 10.75
CA ALA A 36 4.58 -13.91 9.90
C ALA A 36 5.10 -13.87 8.45
N ARG A 37 6.39 -13.70 8.26
CA ARG A 37 7.03 -13.70 6.95
C ARG A 37 6.87 -15.04 6.24
N ALA A 38 7.05 -16.15 6.96
CA ALA A 38 6.84 -17.49 6.43
C ALA A 38 5.40 -17.70 5.99
N GLU A 39 4.42 -17.33 6.83
CA GLU A 39 2.98 -17.44 6.51
C GLU A 39 2.61 -16.64 5.25
N LEU A 40 3.07 -15.40 5.14
CA LEU A 40 2.83 -14.55 3.97
C LEU A 40 3.51 -15.08 2.71
N SER A 41 4.72 -15.61 2.83
CA SER A 41 5.45 -16.24 1.73
C SER A 41 4.72 -17.49 1.23
N ASP A 42 4.19 -18.31 2.13
CA ASP A 42 3.44 -19.52 1.79
C ASP A 42 2.12 -19.18 1.10
N ALA A 43 1.40 -18.17 1.59
CA ALA A 43 0.18 -17.66 0.95
C ALA A 43 0.47 -17.13 -0.45
N THR A 44 1.56 -16.38 -0.63
CA THR A 44 2.00 -15.87 -1.93
C THR A 44 2.33 -17.01 -2.89
N ARG A 45 3.09 -18.00 -2.44
CA ARG A 45 3.45 -19.19 -3.24
C ARG A 45 2.22 -19.96 -3.69
N MET A 46 1.25 -20.12 -2.78
CA MET A 46 -0.04 -20.76 -3.08
C MET A 46 -0.85 -19.96 -4.09
N ALA A 47 -0.96 -18.63 -3.91
CA ALA A 47 -1.72 -17.76 -4.80
C ALA A 47 -1.23 -17.82 -6.25
N LEU A 48 0.09 -17.97 -6.45
CA LEU A 48 0.71 -18.09 -7.76
C LEU A 48 0.35 -19.38 -8.51
N THR A 49 -0.18 -20.40 -7.82
CA THR A 49 -0.68 -21.64 -8.45
C THR A 49 -2.11 -21.54 -8.97
N PHE A 50 -2.81 -20.45 -8.66
CA PHE A 50 -4.22 -20.27 -9.05
C PHE A 50 -4.34 -19.45 -10.35
N ASP A 51 -5.32 -19.82 -11.17
CA ASP A 51 -5.62 -19.10 -12.42
C ASP A 51 -6.34 -17.77 -12.16
N ARG A 52 -6.96 -17.63 -11.00
CA ARG A 52 -7.63 -16.40 -10.51
C ARG A 52 -7.76 -16.41 -8.99
N PRO A 53 -8.01 -15.27 -8.35
CA PRO A 53 -8.18 -15.19 -6.90
C PRO A 53 -9.19 -16.22 -6.39
N ARG A 54 -8.78 -16.98 -5.38
CA ARG A 54 -9.60 -18.01 -4.77
C ARG A 54 -9.27 -18.15 -3.28
N ALA A 55 -10.29 -17.96 -2.43
CA ALA A 55 -10.14 -18.16 -0.99
C ALA A 55 -9.72 -19.59 -0.67
N SER A 56 -8.76 -19.72 0.24
CA SER A 56 -8.34 -20.97 0.87
C SER A 56 -7.91 -20.68 2.31
N PRO A 57 -7.98 -21.66 3.23
CA PRO A 57 -7.67 -21.38 4.64
C PRO A 57 -6.33 -20.70 4.89
N PRO A 58 -5.21 -21.05 4.23
CA PRO A 58 -3.94 -20.34 4.43
C PRO A 58 -3.99 -18.89 3.92
N ILE A 59 -4.65 -18.61 2.81
CA ILE A 59 -4.76 -17.26 2.27
C ILE A 59 -5.68 -16.39 3.14
N VAL A 60 -6.75 -16.96 3.68
CA VAL A 60 -7.63 -16.26 4.63
C VAL A 60 -6.85 -15.91 5.91
N ALA A 61 -6.12 -16.86 6.49
CA ALA A 61 -5.29 -16.62 7.67
C ALA A 61 -4.24 -15.52 7.43
N ALA A 62 -3.56 -15.55 6.30
CA ALA A 62 -2.61 -14.50 5.89
C ALA A 62 -3.30 -13.13 5.72
N GLY A 63 -4.51 -13.08 5.18
CA GLY A 63 -5.32 -11.86 5.08
C GLY A 63 -5.68 -11.28 6.44
N ASP A 64 -6.07 -12.15 7.39
CA ASP A 64 -6.34 -11.76 8.77
C ASP A 64 -5.07 -11.26 9.48
N LEU A 65 -3.93 -11.91 9.24
CA LEU A 65 -2.63 -11.46 9.75
C LEU A 65 -2.30 -10.06 9.25
N ILE A 66 -2.40 -9.82 7.93
CA ILE A 66 -2.18 -8.50 7.32
C ILE A 66 -3.08 -7.45 7.96
N THR A 67 -4.37 -7.72 8.09
CA THR A 67 -5.32 -6.77 8.66
C THR A 67 -4.96 -6.41 10.09
N ARG A 68 -4.75 -7.42 10.97
CA ARG A 68 -4.43 -7.19 12.38
C ARG A 68 -3.11 -6.43 12.58
N THR A 69 -2.09 -6.78 11.83
CA THR A 69 -0.77 -6.13 11.96
C THR A 69 -0.80 -4.68 11.46
N HIS A 70 -1.56 -4.39 10.41
CA HIS A 70 -1.75 -3.00 9.95
C HIS A 70 -2.60 -2.17 10.93
N VAL A 71 -3.67 -2.73 11.51
CA VAL A 71 -4.43 -2.07 12.59
C VAL A 71 -3.51 -1.72 13.75
N PHE A 72 -2.67 -2.65 14.17
CA PHE A 72 -1.68 -2.40 15.22
C PHE A 72 -0.72 -1.27 14.85
N ALA A 73 -0.17 -1.29 13.63
CA ALA A 73 0.75 -0.25 13.16
C ALA A 73 0.08 1.15 13.13
N VAL A 74 -1.19 1.23 12.70
CA VAL A 74 -1.95 2.50 12.73
C VAL A 74 -2.13 3.00 14.15
N HIS A 75 -2.60 2.16 15.09
CA HIS A 75 -2.79 2.58 16.47
C HIS A 75 -1.49 3.05 17.12
N LYS A 76 -0.38 2.36 16.84
CA LYS A 76 0.93 2.74 17.37
C LYS A 76 1.43 4.05 16.76
N LEU A 77 1.26 4.24 15.44
CA LEU A 77 1.64 5.49 14.76
C LEU A 77 0.87 6.68 15.35
N LEU A 78 -0.43 6.56 15.53
CA LEU A 78 -1.27 7.63 16.07
C LEU A 78 -0.91 7.93 17.53
N ALA A 79 -0.70 6.90 18.35
CA ALA A 79 -0.26 7.07 19.74
C ALA A 79 1.10 7.78 19.83
N ASP A 80 2.08 7.38 19.00
CA ASP A 80 3.40 7.99 18.98
C ASP A 80 3.36 9.45 18.47
N ALA A 81 2.44 9.75 17.55
CA ALA A 81 2.22 11.10 17.03
C ALA A 81 1.37 12.00 17.94
N GLY A 82 0.72 11.43 18.96
CA GLY A 82 -0.21 12.17 19.83
C GLY A 82 -1.48 12.62 19.10
N VAL A 83 -1.90 11.91 18.04
CA VAL A 83 -3.06 12.24 17.21
C VAL A 83 -4.20 11.28 17.50
N ALA A 84 -5.40 11.80 17.73
CA ALA A 84 -6.58 10.97 17.95
C ALA A 84 -7.11 10.41 16.62
N ALA A 85 -7.71 9.21 16.65
CA ALA A 85 -8.31 8.61 15.45
C ALA A 85 -9.36 9.52 14.78
N ALA A 86 -10.09 10.33 15.57
CA ALA A 86 -11.08 11.26 15.06
C ALA A 86 -10.51 12.47 14.30
N GLU A 87 -9.19 12.68 14.37
CA GLU A 87 -8.47 13.73 13.64
C GLU A 87 -7.92 13.24 12.30
N VAL A 88 -8.14 11.94 11.98
CA VAL A 88 -7.68 11.33 10.72
C VAL A 88 -8.89 11.11 9.81
N ASP A 89 -8.91 11.76 8.68
CA ASP A 89 -10.02 11.67 7.71
C ASP A 89 -10.11 10.31 7.04
N VAL A 90 -8.94 9.74 6.66
CA VAL A 90 -8.91 8.52 5.83
C VAL A 90 -7.62 7.72 6.02
N ILE A 91 -7.76 6.40 5.96
CA ILE A 91 -6.64 5.45 5.81
C ILE A 91 -6.61 4.92 4.39
N GLY A 92 -5.47 5.04 3.74
CA GLY A 92 -5.17 4.28 2.52
C GLY A 92 -4.59 2.91 2.88
N PHE A 93 -5.37 1.84 2.74
CA PHE A 93 -4.95 0.48 3.07
C PHE A 93 -4.70 -0.35 1.81
N HIS A 94 -3.43 -0.51 1.46
CA HIS A 94 -3.04 -1.29 0.27
C HIS A 94 -3.23 -2.81 0.45
N GLY A 95 -3.18 -3.31 1.69
CA GLY A 95 -3.05 -4.74 1.94
C GLY A 95 -1.68 -5.28 1.49
N GLN A 96 -1.61 -6.59 1.27
CA GLN A 96 -0.42 -7.29 0.76
C GLN A 96 -0.70 -7.90 -0.61
N THR A 97 0.07 -7.53 -1.62
CA THR A 97 0.00 -8.17 -2.94
C THR A 97 0.59 -9.57 -2.87
N ILE A 98 -0.22 -10.59 -3.15
CA ILE A 98 0.20 -12.00 -3.22
C ILE A 98 0.23 -12.55 -4.65
N ALA A 99 -0.46 -11.90 -5.59
CA ALA A 99 -0.35 -12.18 -7.01
C ALA A 99 -0.74 -10.95 -7.83
N HIS A 100 -0.12 -10.77 -8.99
CA HIS A 100 -0.39 -9.68 -9.91
C HIS A 100 -0.29 -10.19 -11.34
N ARG A 101 -1.42 -10.21 -12.04
CA ARG A 101 -1.57 -10.77 -13.38
C ARG A 101 -2.42 -9.85 -14.27
N PRO A 102 -1.96 -8.61 -14.55
CA PRO A 102 -2.69 -7.69 -15.41
C PRO A 102 -2.88 -8.24 -16.83
N ASP A 103 -1.93 -9.04 -17.32
CA ASP A 103 -2.03 -9.79 -18.57
C ASP A 103 -3.21 -10.77 -18.62
N ARG A 104 -3.72 -11.18 -17.44
CA ARG A 104 -4.90 -12.04 -17.29
C ARG A 104 -6.12 -11.30 -16.75
N GLY A 105 -6.04 -9.98 -16.63
CA GLY A 105 -7.13 -9.10 -16.17
C GLY A 105 -7.41 -9.20 -14.67
N TRP A 106 -6.42 -9.58 -13.83
CA TRP A 106 -6.64 -9.63 -12.38
C TRP A 106 -5.37 -9.31 -11.56
N THR A 107 -5.61 -8.89 -10.35
CA THR A 107 -4.59 -8.69 -9.32
C THR A 107 -5.16 -9.16 -7.99
N TRP A 108 -4.31 -9.46 -7.00
CA TRP A 108 -4.78 -9.98 -5.72
C TRP A 108 -4.00 -9.38 -4.56
N GLN A 109 -4.65 -8.51 -3.83
CA GLN A 109 -4.21 -7.97 -2.57
C GLN A 109 -5.05 -8.59 -1.46
N ILE A 110 -4.41 -9.14 -0.42
CA ILE A 110 -5.08 -9.67 0.77
C ILE A 110 -5.07 -8.64 1.90
N GLY A 111 -6.05 -8.73 2.77
CA GLY A 111 -6.37 -7.82 3.85
C GLY A 111 -7.81 -7.31 3.70
N ASP A 112 -8.44 -7.00 4.83
CA ASP A 112 -9.84 -6.56 4.90
C ASP A 112 -9.92 -5.08 5.29
N GLY A 113 -10.16 -4.19 4.29
CA GLY A 113 -10.31 -2.74 4.52
C GLY A 113 -11.52 -2.39 5.40
N ALA A 114 -12.60 -3.19 5.33
CA ALA A 114 -13.75 -2.97 6.19
C ALA A 114 -13.46 -3.34 7.65
N ALA A 115 -12.70 -4.41 7.89
CA ALA A 115 -12.22 -4.75 9.23
C ALA A 115 -11.23 -3.69 9.76
N MET A 116 -10.36 -3.15 8.90
CA MET A 116 -9.48 -2.01 9.24
C MET A 116 -10.32 -0.81 9.71
N ALA A 117 -11.33 -0.39 8.94
CA ALA A 117 -12.20 0.73 9.30
C ALA A 117 -12.93 0.50 10.63
N ARG A 118 -13.48 -0.70 10.84
CA ARG A 118 -14.15 -1.04 12.11
C ARG A 118 -13.21 -1.02 13.31
N ALA A 119 -11.98 -1.51 13.13
CA ALA A 119 -11.02 -1.61 14.23
C ALA A 119 -10.40 -0.26 14.62
N THR A 120 -10.20 0.63 13.65
CA THR A 120 -9.58 1.94 13.86
C THR A 120 -10.59 3.06 14.11
N GLY A 121 -11.85 2.88 13.69
CA GLY A 121 -12.86 3.95 13.68
C GLY A 121 -12.64 4.99 12.58
N ILE A 122 -11.72 4.74 11.63
CA ILE A 122 -11.34 5.69 10.57
C ILE A 122 -11.83 5.17 9.23
N THR A 123 -12.36 6.06 8.39
CA THR A 123 -12.70 5.73 6.98
C THR A 123 -11.51 5.08 6.30
N THR A 124 -11.71 3.95 5.65
CA THR A 124 -10.62 3.23 4.99
C THR A 124 -10.90 3.03 3.50
N VAL A 125 -9.98 3.45 2.66
CA VAL A 125 -9.96 3.17 1.22
C VAL A 125 -8.98 2.03 0.97
N SER A 126 -9.41 1.03 0.23
CA SER A 126 -8.61 -0.16 -0.10
C SER A 126 -8.86 -0.61 -1.54
N ASP A 127 -8.15 -1.64 -1.98
CA ASP A 127 -8.28 -2.21 -3.34
C ASP A 127 -8.01 -1.19 -4.46
N PHE A 128 -6.84 -0.57 -4.43
CA PHE A 128 -6.44 0.47 -5.36
C PHE A 128 -6.17 0.01 -6.80
N ARG A 129 -6.09 -1.30 -7.04
CA ARG A 129 -5.56 -1.86 -8.30
C ARG A 129 -6.59 -2.60 -9.15
N SER A 130 -7.59 -3.23 -8.52
CA SER A 130 -8.50 -4.14 -9.20
C SER A 130 -9.33 -3.47 -10.29
N ALA A 131 -9.80 -2.24 -10.05
CA ALA A 131 -10.60 -1.51 -11.03
C ALA A 131 -9.80 -1.17 -12.30
N ASP A 132 -8.55 -0.70 -12.13
CA ASP A 132 -7.67 -0.37 -13.25
C ASP A 132 -7.32 -1.63 -14.07
N VAL A 133 -6.95 -2.72 -13.40
CA VAL A 133 -6.64 -4.00 -14.06
C VAL A 133 -7.86 -4.56 -14.79
N ALA A 134 -9.05 -4.48 -14.20
CA ALA A 134 -10.28 -4.92 -14.83
C ALA A 134 -10.65 -4.09 -16.09
N ALA A 135 -10.26 -2.81 -16.10
CA ALA A 135 -10.40 -1.92 -17.25
C ALA A 135 -9.31 -2.09 -18.33
N GLY A 136 -8.38 -3.03 -18.13
CA GLY A 136 -7.27 -3.30 -19.05
C GLY A 136 -5.98 -2.53 -18.74
N GLY A 137 -5.93 -1.81 -17.63
CA GLY A 137 -4.72 -1.15 -17.13
C GLY A 137 -3.76 -2.12 -16.43
N GLN A 138 -2.63 -1.59 -16.01
CA GLN A 138 -1.58 -2.38 -15.35
C GLN A 138 -1.74 -2.45 -13.82
N GLY A 139 -2.59 -1.60 -13.21
CA GLY A 139 -2.75 -1.50 -11.75
C GLY A 139 -1.49 -1.03 -11.01
N ALA A 140 -0.43 -0.71 -11.72
CA ALA A 140 0.86 -0.27 -11.20
C ALA A 140 1.63 0.49 -12.29
N PRO A 141 2.52 1.45 -11.94
CA PRO A 141 2.77 1.98 -10.60
C PRO A 141 1.68 2.97 -10.14
N LEU A 142 1.48 3.12 -8.81
CA LEU A 142 0.57 4.13 -8.22
C LEU A 142 1.31 5.39 -7.75
N LEU A 143 2.62 5.27 -7.49
CA LEU A 143 3.43 6.32 -6.87
C LEU A 143 3.75 7.55 -7.74
N PRO A 144 3.72 7.53 -9.08
CA PRO A 144 4.14 8.69 -9.87
C PRO A 144 3.40 9.99 -9.53
N VAL A 145 2.10 9.93 -9.24
CA VAL A 145 1.30 11.11 -8.84
C VAL A 145 1.81 11.68 -7.50
N TYR A 146 2.09 10.80 -6.54
CA TYR A 146 2.64 11.20 -5.24
C TYR A 146 4.06 11.74 -5.36
N HIS A 147 4.89 11.14 -6.20
CA HIS A 147 6.24 11.65 -6.49
C HIS A 147 6.19 13.05 -7.11
N ALA A 148 5.24 13.31 -8.00
CA ALA A 148 5.06 14.63 -8.60
C ALA A 148 4.67 15.67 -7.54
N ALA A 149 3.77 15.34 -6.62
CA ALA A 149 3.39 16.23 -5.52
C ALA A 149 4.57 16.51 -4.58
N LEU A 150 5.34 15.50 -4.19
CA LEU A 150 6.54 15.68 -3.36
C LEU A 150 7.62 16.52 -4.04
N ALA A 151 7.76 16.41 -5.37
CA ALA A 151 8.74 17.13 -6.14
C ALA A 151 8.28 18.53 -6.62
N SER A 152 7.06 18.95 -6.24
CA SER A 152 6.44 20.20 -6.72
C SER A 152 7.25 21.47 -6.44
N THR A 153 8.13 21.44 -5.43
CA THR A 153 9.01 22.55 -5.03
C THR A 153 10.45 22.40 -5.51
N LEU A 154 10.76 21.33 -6.23
CA LEU A 154 12.11 21.07 -6.74
C LEU A 154 12.27 21.61 -8.16
N ASP A 155 13.50 21.97 -8.50
CA ASP A 155 13.85 22.32 -9.89
C ASP A 155 13.72 21.06 -10.76
N VAL A 156 12.98 21.17 -11.86
CA VAL A 156 12.80 20.08 -12.83
C VAL A 156 13.81 20.21 -13.98
N PRO A 157 14.26 19.08 -14.60
CA PRO A 157 13.73 17.71 -14.44
C PRO A 157 14.23 16.97 -13.18
N VAL A 158 13.38 16.13 -12.60
CA VAL A 158 13.70 15.27 -11.46
C VAL A 158 13.44 13.81 -11.80
N ALA A 159 14.31 12.93 -11.34
CA ALA A 159 14.11 11.49 -11.40
C ALA A 159 14.04 10.92 -9.99
N VAL A 160 12.92 10.27 -9.65
CA VAL A 160 12.74 9.55 -8.39
C VAL A 160 13.00 8.07 -8.65
N LEU A 161 14.04 7.52 -8.04
CA LEU A 161 14.42 6.12 -8.17
C LEU A 161 13.96 5.35 -6.93
N ASN A 162 13.15 4.33 -7.13
CA ASN A 162 12.76 3.37 -6.11
C ASN A 162 13.50 2.05 -6.33
N LEU A 163 14.23 1.61 -5.31
CA LEU A 163 15.00 0.36 -5.32
C LEU A 163 14.40 -0.58 -4.27
N GLY A 164 13.78 -1.66 -4.72
CA GLY A 164 13.19 -2.70 -3.92
C GLY A 164 13.39 -4.07 -4.57
N GLY A 165 12.51 -5.03 -4.33
CA GLY A 165 12.50 -6.31 -5.05
C GLY A 165 12.35 -6.14 -6.57
N VAL A 166 11.69 -5.07 -6.98
CA VAL A 166 11.65 -4.54 -8.36
C VAL A 166 11.99 -3.06 -8.31
N GLY A 167 12.98 -2.64 -9.10
CA GLY A 167 13.33 -1.22 -9.24
C GLY A 167 12.40 -0.52 -10.23
N ASN A 168 12.04 0.73 -9.93
CA ASN A 168 11.34 1.60 -10.87
C ASN A 168 11.82 3.05 -10.75
N ILE A 169 11.61 3.81 -11.82
CA ILE A 169 11.97 5.22 -11.90
C ILE A 169 10.75 6.04 -12.32
N THR A 170 10.51 7.15 -11.62
CA THR A 170 9.55 8.17 -12.02
C THR A 170 10.32 9.38 -12.52
N PHE A 171 10.14 9.72 -13.78
CA PHE A 171 10.74 10.92 -14.37
C PHE A 171 9.70 12.05 -14.40
N ILE A 172 10.05 13.18 -13.80
CA ILE A 172 9.20 14.37 -13.71
C ILE A 172 9.89 15.43 -14.57
N SER A 173 9.34 15.65 -15.77
CA SER A 173 9.77 16.75 -16.65
C SER A 173 9.10 18.05 -16.20
N GLY A 174 9.71 19.20 -16.49
CA GLY A 174 9.04 20.48 -16.40
C GLY A 174 7.79 20.50 -17.29
N ALA A 175 6.82 21.35 -16.96
CA ALA A 175 5.68 21.56 -17.82
C ALA A 175 6.20 21.94 -19.21
N THR A 176 5.98 21.10 -20.21
CA THR A 176 6.04 21.53 -21.59
C THR A 176 4.82 22.41 -21.82
N ASN A 177 5.01 23.73 -21.78
CA ASN A 177 4.02 24.65 -22.32
C ASN A 177 3.86 24.32 -23.82
N GLY A 178 2.87 23.50 -24.13
CA GLY A 178 2.41 23.21 -25.48
C GLY A 178 0.99 23.67 -25.63
#